data_87a9da047110cee1d19ae70b56684f68
#
_entry.id   87a9da047110cee1d19ae70b56684f68
#
_cell.length_a   1.000
_cell.length_b   1.000
_cell.length_c   1.000
_cell.angle_alpha   90.00
_cell.angle_beta   90.00
_cell.angle_gamma   90.00
#
_symmetry.space_group_name_H-M   'P 1'
#
loop_
_entity.id
_entity.type
_entity.pdbx_description
1 polymer ?
#
loop_
_entity_poly.entity_id
_entity_poly.type
_entity_poly.pdbx_seq_one_letter_code
_entity_poly.pdbx_strand_id
1 'polypeptide(L)'
;MTAEELIAFEADIAREFDAGRIHAPVHLSGGNEQQLIDIFREVKPTDWVCSTHRSHYHALLKGIPPAEVKRQIMAGRSMFISSPEHRFISSAIVGGMLPIACGLAYAWERVWVFIGDMCRTTGHYYDAAHFASARDLNLTIVVEDNGVSTNTPTLRAWGPKPFNGERLFTRYYDYERTYPHYQPLPGQHGF
;
A
#
# COMPACT_ATOMS: atom_id res chain seq x y z
N MET A 1 14.18 -6.35 -8.85
CA MET A 1 14.31 -4.89 -8.65
C MET A 1 15.08 -4.67 -7.36
N THR A 2 16.04 -3.76 -7.36
CA THR A 2 16.89 -3.44 -6.21
C THR A 2 16.31 -2.26 -5.42
N ALA A 3 16.82 -1.99 -4.21
CA ALA A 3 16.43 -0.84 -3.43
C ALA A 3 16.74 0.49 -4.16
N GLU A 4 17.90 0.56 -4.82
CA GLU A 4 18.31 1.74 -5.59
C GLU A 4 17.36 2.02 -6.77
N GLU A 5 16.88 0.97 -7.43
CA GLU A 5 15.91 1.11 -8.53
C GLU A 5 14.55 1.62 -8.03
N LEU A 6 14.09 1.15 -6.86
CA LEU A 6 12.86 1.63 -6.22
C LEU A 6 13.00 3.10 -5.81
N ILE A 7 14.09 3.47 -5.14
CA ILE A 7 14.39 4.85 -4.74
C ILE A 7 14.47 5.77 -5.96
N ALA A 8 15.16 5.34 -7.03
CA ALA A 8 15.27 6.13 -8.25
C ALA A 8 13.92 6.38 -8.91
N PHE A 9 13.02 5.37 -8.90
CA PHE A 9 11.67 5.52 -9.43
C PHE A 9 10.86 6.56 -8.64
N GLU A 10 10.84 6.47 -7.30
CA GLU A 10 10.11 7.44 -6.46
C GLU A 10 10.69 8.85 -6.58
N ALA A 11 12.02 8.99 -6.65
CA ALA A 11 12.67 10.27 -6.90
C ALA A 11 12.28 10.88 -8.25
N ASP A 12 12.06 10.05 -9.28
CA ASP A 12 11.56 10.49 -10.56
C ASP A 12 10.11 10.99 -10.48
N ILE A 13 9.23 10.26 -9.78
CA ILE A 13 7.85 10.69 -9.55
C ILE A 13 7.79 11.99 -8.73
N ALA A 14 8.64 12.13 -7.70
CA ALA A 14 8.74 13.37 -6.92
C ALA A 14 9.07 14.57 -7.81
N ARG A 15 10.06 14.43 -8.70
CA ARG A 15 10.42 15.50 -9.68
C ARG A 15 9.27 15.85 -10.62
N GLU A 16 8.49 14.84 -11.08
CA GLU A 16 7.32 15.08 -11.91
C GLU A 16 6.24 15.87 -11.16
N PHE A 17 6.02 15.55 -9.89
CA PHE A 17 5.07 16.25 -9.03
C PHE A 17 5.52 17.70 -8.76
N ASP A 18 6.78 17.90 -8.35
CA ASP A 18 7.36 19.22 -8.05
C ASP A 18 7.38 20.13 -9.29
N ALA A 19 7.51 19.54 -10.47
CA ALA A 19 7.41 20.25 -11.74
C ALA A 19 5.95 20.55 -12.16
N GLY A 20 4.96 20.21 -11.34
CA GLY A 20 3.54 20.49 -11.60
C GLY A 20 2.93 19.65 -12.72
N ARG A 21 3.54 18.52 -13.08
CA ARG A 21 3.04 17.64 -14.14
C ARG A 21 2.05 16.57 -13.64
N ILE A 22 1.91 16.43 -12.33
CA ILE A 22 0.92 15.54 -11.71
C ILE A 22 -0.07 16.39 -10.94
N HIS A 23 -1.33 16.41 -11.37
CA HIS A 23 -2.40 17.23 -10.79
C HIS A 23 -3.28 16.46 -9.78
N ALA A 24 -2.77 15.38 -9.19
CA ALA A 24 -3.46 14.56 -8.23
C ALA A 24 -2.56 14.29 -7.01
N PRO A 25 -3.12 13.93 -5.85
CA PRO A 25 -2.31 13.53 -4.70
C PRO A 25 -1.41 12.33 -5.03
N VAL A 26 -0.15 12.40 -4.59
CA VAL A 26 0.84 11.34 -4.76
C VAL A 26 1.32 10.87 -3.38
N HIS A 27 1.31 9.56 -3.18
CA HIS A 27 1.76 8.94 -1.95
C HIS A 27 3.02 8.12 -2.23
N LEU A 28 4.17 8.77 -2.03
CA LEU A 28 5.47 8.10 -2.18
C LEU A 28 5.74 7.19 -0.98
N SER A 29 6.39 6.06 -1.22
CA SER A 29 6.89 5.15 -0.20
C SER A 29 8.18 5.71 0.43
N GLY A 30 9.30 5.09 0.22
CA GLY A 30 10.61 5.51 0.71
C GLY A 30 10.87 5.16 2.16
N GLY A 31 12.01 4.47 2.39
CA GLY A 31 12.45 4.04 3.71
C GLY A 31 12.06 2.60 4.06
N ASN A 32 11.33 1.90 3.22
CA ASN A 32 10.90 0.50 3.44
C ASN A 32 11.28 -0.45 2.29
N GLU A 33 12.25 -0.06 1.47
CA GLU A 33 12.64 -0.79 0.27
C GLU A 33 13.06 -2.23 0.60
N GLN A 34 13.94 -2.38 1.59
CA GLN A 34 14.51 -3.70 1.92
C GLN A 34 13.45 -4.62 2.53
N GLN A 35 12.59 -4.11 3.41
CA GLN A 35 11.51 -4.88 4.00
C GLN A 35 10.55 -5.41 2.92
N LEU A 36 10.21 -4.56 1.94
CA LEU A 36 9.36 -4.95 0.83
C LEU A 36 10.03 -5.96 -0.10
N ILE A 37 11.31 -5.75 -0.45
CA ILE A 37 12.07 -6.70 -1.26
C ILE A 37 12.08 -8.09 -0.60
N ASP A 38 12.31 -8.16 0.71
CA ASP A 38 12.34 -9.42 1.43
C ASP A 38 10.96 -10.09 1.48
N ILE A 39 9.88 -9.33 1.69
CA ILE A 39 8.51 -9.87 1.65
C ILE A 39 8.17 -10.36 0.24
N PHE A 40 8.50 -9.60 -0.79
CA PHE A 40 8.17 -9.96 -2.18
C PHE A 40 8.96 -11.15 -2.73
N ARG A 41 10.01 -11.62 -2.06
CA ARG A 41 10.64 -12.92 -2.37
C ARG A 41 9.68 -14.10 -2.14
N GLU A 42 8.68 -13.93 -1.28
CA GLU A 42 7.68 -14.96 -0.99
C GLU A 42 6.42 -14.80 -1.86
N VAL A 43 6.19 -13.61 -2.43
CA VAL A 43 5.05 -13.33 -3.30
C VAL A 43 5.28 -13.96 -4.67
N LYS A 44 4.41 -14.89 -5.05
CA LYS A 44 4.49 -15.56 -6.36
C LYS A 44 3.82 -14.72 -7.45
N PRO A 45 4.16 -14.90 -8.72
CA PRO A 45 3.45 -14.28 -9.84
C PRO A 45 1.95 -14.57 -9.84
N THR A 46 1.55 -15.75 -9.37
CA THR A 46 0.16 -16.21 -9.27
C THR A 46 -0.61 -15.65 -8.08
N ASP A 47 0.05 -15.01 -7.11
CA ASP A 47 -0.62 -14.46 -5.94
C ASP A 47 -1.25 -13.11 -6.27
N TRP A 48 -2.40 -12.80 -5.68
CA TRP A 48 -2.93 -11.45 -5.71
C TRP A 48 -2.20 -10.54 -4.71
N VAL A 49 -1.95 -9.32 -5.12
CA VAL A 49 -1.47 -8.23 -4.25
C VAL A 49 -2.49 -7.11 -4.24
N CYS A 50 -3.03 -6.86 -3.07
CA CYS A 50 -3.91 -5.74 -2.76
C CYS A 50 -3.13 -4.70 -1.98
N SER A 51 -3.21 -3.42 -2.35
CA SER A 51 -2.45 -2.37 -1.70
C SER A 51 -3.29 -1.13 -1.42
N THR A 52 -2.75 -0.20 -0.65
CA THR A 52 -3.39 1.07 -0.33
C THR A 52 -2.60 2.25 -0.89
N HIS A 53 -2.58 3.37 -0.23
CA HIS A 53 -2.07 4.65 -0.72
C HIS A 53 -0.63 4.61 -1.28
N ARG A 54 0.34 3.98 -0.55
CA ARG A 54 1.76 3.91 -0.96
C ARG A 54 2.03 2.62 -1.73
N SER A 55 1.42 2.51 -2.90
CA SER A 55 1.37 1.26 -3.66
C SER A 55 2.42 1.12 -4.76
N HIS A 56 3.26 2.14 -5.00
CA HIS A 56 4.18 2.15 -6.14
C HIS A 56 5.21 1.01 -6.06
N TYR A 57 5.88 0.87 -4.91
CA TYR A 57 6.85 -0.21 -4.71
C TYR A 57 6.20 -1.59 -4.81
N HIS A 58 4.98 -1.75 -4.27
CA HIS A 58 4.26 -3.02 -4.39
C HIS A 58 3.97 -3.36 -5.85
N ALA A 59 3.54 -2.37 -6.65
CA ALA A 59 3.26 -2.55 -8.07
C ALA A 59 4.52 -2.95 -8.84
N LEU A 60 5.63 -2.27 -8.58
CA LEU A 60 6.93 -2.54 -9.21
C LEU A 60 7.46 -3.92 -8.83
N LEU A 61 7.45 -4.28 -7.55
CA LEU A 61 7.90 -5.57 -7.05
C LEU A 61 6.99 -6.73 -7.48
N LYS A 62 5.72 -6.44 -7.78
CA LYS A 62 4.79 -7.41 -8.38
C LYS A 62 5.09 -7.67 -9.86
N GLY A 63 6.00 -6.90 -10.45
CA GLY A 63 6.46 -7.07 -11.83
C GLY A 63 5.74 -6.21 -12.85
N ILE A 64 4.93 -5.23 -12.45
CA ILE A 64 4.35 -4.26 -13.39
C ILE A 64 5.50 -3.40 -13.94
N PRO A 65 5.61 -3.25 -15.27
CA PRO A 65 6.66 -2.45 -15.87
C PRO A 65 6.70 -1.02 -15.32
N PRO A 66 7.88 -0.47 -14.96
CA PRO A 66 8.00 0.89 -14.41
C PRO A 66 7.33 1.98 -15.27
N ALA A 67 7.44 1.85 -16.58
CA ALA A 67 6.78 2.78 -17.51
C ALA A 67 5.25 2.76 -17.38
N GLU A 68 4.67 1.59 -17.13
CA GLU A 68 3.22 1.44 -16.92
C GLU A 68 2.78 2.02 -15.57
N VAL A 69 3.53 1.75 -14.50
CA VAL A 69 3.27 2.35 -13.18
C VAL A 69 3.35 3.88 -13.29
N LYS A 70 4.42 4.43 -13.89
CA LYS A 70 4.57 5.88 -14.11
C LYS A 70 3.42 6.45 -14.93
N ARG A 71 3.01 5.78 -16.00
CA ARG A 71 1.89 6.21 -16.84
C ARG A 71 0.59 6.35 -16.04
N GLN A 72 0.28 5.40 -15.15
CA GLN A 72 -0.91 5.47 -14.30
C GLN A 72 -0.80 6.60 -13.27
N ILE A 73 0.36 6.81 -12.67
CA ILE A 73 0.61 7.90 -11.73
C ILE A 73 0.44 9.27 -12.43
N MET A 74 1.03 9.45 -13.60
CA MET A 74 0.91 10.67 -14.41
C MET A 74 -0.54 10.96 -14.82
N ALA A 75 -1.37 9.93 -14.96
CA ALA A 75 -2.81 10.04 -15.18
C ALA A 75 -3.63 10.29 -13.89
N GLY A 76 -2.97 10.67 -12.77
CA GLY A 76 -3.62 10.96 -11.50
C GLY A 76 -4.03 9.73 -10.68
N ARG A 77 -3.55 8.55 -11.04
CA ARG A 77 -3.95 7.28 -10.42
C ARG A 77 -2.92 6.71 -9.44
N SER A 78 -2.13 7.57 -8.79
CA SER A 78 -1.11 7.15 -7.84
C SER A 78 -1.60 6.14 -6.78
N MET A 79 -2.82 6.33 -6.28
CA MET A 79 -3.44 5.48 -5.26
C MET A 79 -4.39 4.41 -5.83
N PHE A 80 -4.54 4.36 -7.14
CA PHE A 80 -5.51 3.50 -7.84
C PHE A 80 -4.84 2.70 -8.96
N ILE A 81 -3.63 2.22 -8.73
CA ILE A 81 -2.91 1.40 -9.69
C ILE A 81 -3.63 0.05 -9.80
N SER A 82 -3.88 -0.37 -11.03
CA SER A 82 -4.53 -1.63 -11.32
C SER A 82 -3.86 -2.32 -12.49
N SER A 83 -3.55 -3.59 -12.32
CA SER A 83 -3.03 -4.47 -13.37
C SER A 83 -3.52 -5.90 -13.12
N PRO A 84 -4.71 -6.26 -13.62
CA PRO A 84 -5.27 -7.62 -13.45
C PRO A 84 -4.37 -8.71 -13.98
N GLU A 85 -3.63 -8.46 -15.07
CA GLU A 85 -2.65 -9.38 -15.66
C GLU A 85 -1.50 -9.71 -14.69
N HIS A 86 -1.12 -8.75 -13.84
CA HIS A 86 -0.14 -8.95 -12.78
C HIS A 86 -0.80 -9.30 -11.44
N ARG A 87 -2.12 -9.48 -11.39
CA ARG A 87 -2.88 -9.73 -10.15
C ARG A 87 -2.61 -8.67 -9.09
N PHE A 88 -2.72 -7.41 -9.49
CA PHE A 88 -2.46 -6.25 -8.65
C PHE A 88 -3.59 -5.25 -8.68
N ILE A 89 -3.98 -4.76 -7.50
CA ILE A 89 -4.94 -3.66 -7.35
C ILE A 89 -4.62 -2.82 -6.10
N SER A 90 -4.78 -1.49 -6.21
CA SER A 90 -4.71 -0.58 -5.06
C SER A 90 -5.92 0.34 -4.95
N SER A 91 -6.14 0.88 -3.75
CA SER A 91 -7.25 1.81 -3.47
C SER A 91 -6.85 2.84 -2.42
N ALA A 92 -7.41 4.05 -2.53
CA ALA A 92 -7.29 5.12 -1.55
C ALA A 92 -8.29 5.01 -0.37
N ILE A 93 -9.17 4.02 -0.37
CA ILE A 93 -10.15 3.83 0.71
C ILE A 93 -9.46 3.09 1.86
N VAL A 94 -9.31 3.76 3.00
CA VAL A 94 -8.73 3.15 4.21
C VAL A 94 -9.55 1.93 4.62
N GLY A 95 -8.90 0.77 4.69
CA GLY A 95 -9.56 -0.51 4.99
C GLY A 95 -10.31 -1.14 3.81
N GLY A 96 -10.58 -0.40 2.73
CA GLY A 96 -11.41 -0.89 1.63
C GLY A 96 -10.84 -2.09 0.87
N MET A 97 -9.53 -2.26 0.87
CA MET A 97 -8.89 -3.43 0.25
C MET A 97 -9.01 -4.72 1.06
N LEU A 98 -9.27 -4.64 2.35
CA LEU A 98 -9.38 -5.82 3.22
C LEU A 98 -10.55 -6.74 2.84
N PRO A 99 -11.81 -6.26 2.72
CA PRO A 99 -12.91 -7.12 2.29
C PRO A 99 -12.75 -7.61 0.85
N ILE A 100 -12.12 -6.83 -0.04
CA ILE A 100 -11.79 -7.26 -1.41
C ILE A 100 -10.79 -8.42 -1.37
N ALA A 101 -9.73 -8.29 -0.56
CA ALA A 101 -8.74 -9.34 -0.39
C ALA A 101 -9.35 -10.63 0.20
N CYS A 102 -10.29 -10.50 1.14
CA CYS A 102 -11.04 -11.65 1.66
C CYS A 102 -11.85 -12.34 0.55
N GLY A 103 -12.53 -11.58 -0.31
CA GLY A 103 -13.28 -12.11 -1.43
C GLY A 103 -12.39 -12.86 -2.44
N LEU A 104 -11.23 -12.29 -2.78
CA LEU A 104 -10.25 -12.94 -3.65
C LEU A 104 -9.69 -14.22 -3.01
N ALA A 105 -9.35 -14.18 -1.72
CA ALA A 105 -8.84 -15.35 -1.01
C ALA A 105 -9.92 -16.43 -0.82
N TYR A 106 -11.18 -16.04 -0.70
CA TYR A 106 -12.31 -16.97 -0.63
C TYR A 106 -12.51 -17.75 -1.95
N ALA A 107 -12.11 -17.17 -3.07
CA ALA A 107 -12.12 -17.84 -4.37
C ALA A 107 -10.90 -18.78 -4.60
N TRP A 108 -10.21 -19.19 -3.53
CA TRP A 108 -9.05 -20.11 -3.53
C TRP A 108 -7.74 -19.50 -4.05
N GLU A 109 -7.66 -18.16 -4.10
CA GLU A 109 -6.44 -17.47 -4.48
C GLU A 109 -5.57 -17.14 -3.25
N ARG A 110 -4.26 -17.23 -3.40
CA ARG A 110 -3.33 -16.68 -2.42
C ARG A 110 -3.30 -15.17 -2.54
N VAL A 111 -3.57 -14.47 -1.44
CA VAL A 111 -3.67 -13.01 -1.43
C VAL A 111 -2.74 -12.40 -0.39
N TRP A 112 -2.04 -11.35 -0.79
CA TRP A 112 -1.30 -10.46 0.09
C TRP A 112 -2.00 -9.10 0.09
N VAL A 113 -2.30 -8.56 1.27
CA VAL A 113 -2.87 -7.22 1.38
C VAL A 113 -1.99 -6.35 2.26
N PHE A 114 -1.53 -5.24 1.69
CA PHE A 114 -0.66 -4.27 2.37
C PHE A 114 -1.50 -3.12 2.88
N ILE A 115 -1.36 -2.78 4.16
CA ILE A 115 -2.12 -1.72 4.83
C ILE A 115 -1.21 -0.88 5.73
N GLY A 116 -1.54 0.39 5.92
CA GLY A 116 -0.86 1.23 6.92
C GLY A 116 -1.34 0.97 8.35
N ASP A 117 -0.57 1.46 9.31
CA ASP A 117 -0.81 1.37 10.75
C ASP A 117 -2.20 1.91 11.17
N MET A 118 -2.64 3.03 10.61
CA MET A 118 -3.98 3.58 10.92
C MET A 118 -5.11 2.66 10.43
N CYS A 119 -4.93 1.95 9.33
CA CYS A 119 -5.92 1.00 8.84
C CYS A 119 -6.12 -0.19 9.78
N ARG A 120 -5.06 -0.63 10.45
CA ARG A 120 -5.08 -1.71 11.44
C ARG A 120 -6.02 -1.42 12.62
N THR A 121 -6.33 -0.16 12.89
CA THR A 121 -7.20 0.24 14.00
C THR A 121 -8.66 0.43 13.60
N THR A 122 -9.01 0.14 12.34
CA THR A 122 -10.38 0.26 11.83
C THR A 122 -11.19 -1.02 12.04
N GLY A 123 -12.51 -0.90 12.09
CA GLY A 123 -13.43 -2.04 12.13
C GLY A 123 -13.23 -2.99 10.95
N HIS A 124 -12.94 -2.46 9.75
CA HIS A 124 -12.66 -3.25 8.55
C HIS A 124 -11.51 -4.26 8.73
N TYR A 125 -10.48 -3.88 9.51
CA TYR A 125 -9.38 -4.80 9.81
C TYR A 125 -9.86 -5.98 10.66
N TYR A 126 -10.65 -5.71 11.70
CA TYR A 126 -11.16 -6.77 12.59
C TYR A 126 -12.11 -7.70 11.88
N ASP A 127 -13.05 -7.13 11.12
CA ASP A 127 -14.02 -7.91 10.35
C ASP A 127 -13.31 -8.82 9.34
N ALA A 128 -12.34 -8.27 8.60
CA ALA A 128 -11.57 -9.04 7.63
C ALA A 128 -10.71 -10.12 8.27
N ALA A 129 -10.01 -9.80 9.37
CA ALA A 129 -9.17 -10.76 10.09
C ALA A 129 -10.02 -11.90 10.69
N HIS A 130 -11.17 -11.57 11.27
CA HIS A 130 -12.12 -12.55 11.81
C HIS A 130 -12.67 -13.46 10.70
N PHE A 131 -13.12 -12.87 9.60
CA PHE A 131 -13.66 -13.63 8.46
C PHE A 131 -12.60 -14.54 7.85
N ALA A 132 -11.38 -14.03 7.65
CA ALA A 132 -10.28 -14.81 7.10
C ALA A 132 -9.91 -15.98 8.00
N SER A 133 -9.85 -15.75 9.34
CA SER A 133 -9.57 -16.79 10.32
C SER A 133 -10.67 -17.86 10.35
N ALA A 134 -11.93 -17.45 10.42
CA ALA A 134 -13.06 -18.37 10.50
C ALA A 134 -13.24 -19.26 9.26
N ARG A 135 -12.58 -18.92 8.17
CA ARG A 135 -12.66 -19.62 6.87
C ARG A 135 -11.33 -20.20 6.40
N ASP A 136 -10.28 -20.13 7.23
CA ASP A 136 -8.91 -20.56 6.87
C ASP A 136 -8.46 -20.02 5.50
N LEU A 137 -8.73 -18.73 5.24
CA LEU A 137 -8.40 -18.12 3.96
C LEU A 137 -6.89 -18.00 3.76
N ASN A 138 -6.44 -18.22 2.53
CA ASN A 138 -5.05 -18.04 2.14
C ASN A 138 -4.71 -16.55 1.95
N LEU A 139 -4.85 -15.79 3.04
CA LEU A 139 -4.67 -14.35 3.12
C LEU A 139 -3.51 -14.00 4.06
N THR A 140 -2.61 -13.13 3.61
CA THR A 140 -1.60 -12.51 4.47
C THR A 140 -1.82 -11.00 4.50
N ILE A 141 -2.05 -10.45 5.69
CA ILE A 141 -2.14 -9.01 5.92
C ILE A 141 -0.76 -8.50 6.32
N VAL A 142 -0.21 -7.54 5.60
CA VAL A 142 1.06 -6.88 5.92
C VAL A 142 0.77 -5.48 6.43
N VAL A 143 1.18 -5.18 7.64
CA VAL A 143 1.06 -3.84 8.24
C VAL A 143 2.37 -3.11 8.11
N GLU A 144 2.33 -1.98 7.42
CA GLU A 144 3.45 -1.07 7.16
C GLU A 144 3.28 0.15 8.07
N ASP A 145 3.99 0.16 9.19
CA ASP A 145 3.86 1.20 10.21
C ASP A 145 4.91 2.29 10.03
N ASN A 146 4.47 3.46 9.60
CA ASN A 146 5.31 4.67 9.56
C ASN A 146 4.92 5.71 10.62
N GLY A 147 4.10 5.34 11.59
CA GLY A 147 3.67 6.17 12.70
C GLY A 147 2.71 7.31 12.33
N VAL A 148 2.30 7.41 11.05
CA VAL A 148 1.44 8.52 10.60
C VAL A 148 0.43 8.07 9.55
N SER A 149 -0.78 8.63 9.64
CA SER A 149 -1.76 8.58 8.55
C SER A 149 -1.82 9.94 7.89
N THR A 150 -1.42 10.02 6.61
CA THR A 150 -1.21 11.29 5.91
C THR A 150 -0.18 12.14 6.69
N ASN A 151 -0.64 13.06 7.53
CA ASN A 151 0.19 13.90 8.41
C ASN A 151 -0.24 13.81 9.89
N THR A 152 -1.17 12.92 10.22
CA THR A 152 -1.66 12.75 11.60
C THR A 152 -0.87 11.61 12.27
N PRO A 153 -0.12 11.89 13.35
CA PRO A 153 0.55 10.85 14.13
C PRO A 153 -0.48 9.84 14.68
N THR A 154 -0.21 8.57 14.46
CA THR A 154 -1.08 7.47 14.89
C THR A 154 -1.27 7.45 16.41
N LEU A 155 -0.21 7.73 17.17
CA LEU A 155 -0.24 7.89 18.62
C LEU A 155 -1.19 9.01 19.08
N ARG A 156 -1.31 10.10 18.30
CA ARG A 156 -2.23 11.20 18.61
C ARG A 156 -3.69 10.79 18.39
N ALA A 157 -3.94 9.99 17.37
CA ALA A 157 -5.30 9.53 17.06
C ALA A 157 -5.81 8.46 18.02
N TRP A 158 -4.95 7.52 18.42
CA TRP A 158 -5.34 6.31 19.16
C TRP A 158 -4.72 6.17 20.54
N GLY A 159 -3.84 7.09 20.94
CA GLY A 159 -3.13 7.05 22.22
C GLY A 159 -1.90 6.13 22.19
N PRO A 160 -1.11 6.13 23.31
CA PRO A 160 0.21 5.50 23.36
C PRO A 160 0.19 3.98 23.58
N LYS A 161 -0.97 3.38 23.78
CA LYS A 161 -1.06 1.92 24.00
C LYS A 161 -1.14 1.21 22.66
N PRO A 162 -0.17 0.35 22.33
CA PRO A 162 -0.27 -0.46 21.14
C PRO A 162 -1.50 -1.37 21.26
N PHE A 163 -2.22 -1.52 20.18
CA PHE A 163 -3.27 -2.49 20.12
C PHE A 163 -2.64 -3.90 20.05
N ASN A 164 -2.83 -4.70 21.11
CA ASN A 164 -2.36 -6.08 21.20
C ASN A 164 -3.38 -7.09 20.65
N GLY A 165 -4.22 -6.68 19.70
CA GLY A 165 -5.16 -7.56 19.04
C GLY A 165 -4.47 -8.68 18.27
N GLU A 166 -5.16 -9.79 18.15
CA GLU A 166 -4.67 -11.07 17.63
C GLU A 166 -3.81 -10.95 16.37
N ARG A 167 -2.63 -11.57 16.39
CA ARG A 167 -1.65 -11.61 15.30
C ARG A 167 -2.02 -12.56 14.15
N LEU A 168 -3.30 -12.90 14.02
CA LEU A 168 -3.77 -13.83 13.01
C LEU A 168 -3.51 -13.27 11.62
N PHE A 169 -2.72 -13.99 10.82
CA PHE A 169 -2.40 -13.68 9.43
C PHE A 169 -1.64 -12.36 9.17
N THR A 170 -1.07 -11.74 10.21
CA THR A 170 -0.47 -10.40 10.10
C THR A 170 1.05 -10.48 10.14
N ARG A 171 1.70 -9.89 9.15
CA ARG A 171 3.09 -9.47 9.22
C ARG A 171 3.12 -7.98 9.57
N TYR A 172 4.09 -7.59 10.33
CA TYR A 172 4.24 -6.21 10.79
C TYR A 172 5.69 -5.79 10.68
N TYR A 173 5.92 -4.58 10.19
CA TYR A 173 7.18 -3.88 10.31
C TYR A 173 6.94 -2.38 10.46
N ASP A 174 7.87 -1.71 11.13
CA ASP A 174 7.92 -0.26 11.23
C ASP A 174 9.04 0.29 10.36
N TYR A 175 8.88 1.54 9.92
CA TYR A 175 9.87 2.25 9.13
C TYR A 175 9.69 3.76 9.23
N GLU A 176 10.76 4.49 8.97
CA GLU A 176 10.70 5.95 8.84
C GLU A 176 10.55 6.33 7.38
N ARG A 177 9.44 7.00 7.04
CA ARG A 177 9.20 7.42 5.67
C ARG A 177 10.15 8.53 5.23
N THR A 178 10.70 8.42 4.03
CA THR A 178 11.62 9.42 3.44
C THR A 178 10.88 10.63 2.90
N TYR A 179 9.71 10.43 2.29
CA TYR A 179 8.97 11.49 1.62
C TYR A 179 7.81 12.03 2.45
N PRO A 180 7.55 13.37 2.39
CA PRO A 180 6.35 13.95 2.97
C PRO A 180 5.09 13.47 2.22
N HIS A 181 3.92 13.88 2.72
CA HIS A 181 2.69 13.69 1.97
C HIS A 181 2.57 14.77 0.88
N TYR A 182 2.55 14.35 -0.37
CA TYR A 182 2.44 15.22 -1.53
C TYR A 182 0.97 15.50 -1.85
N GLN A 183 0.54 16.75 -1.71
CA GLN A 183 -0.79 17.24 -2.10
C GLN A 183 -0.64 18.38 -3.10
N PRO A 184 -1.48 18.44 -4.16
CA PRO A 184 -1.52 19.59 -5.04
C PRO A 184 -1.83 20.86 -4.26
N LEU A 185 -1.24 21.98 -4.67
CA LEU A 185 -1.51 23.28 -4.07
C LEU A 185 -2.99 23.66 -4.29
N PRO A 186 -3.59 24.45 -3.36
CA PRO A 186 -4.96 24.94 -3.54
C PRO A 186 -5.11 25.67 -4.88
N GLY A 187 -6.08 25.28 -5.70
CA GLY A 187 -6.31 25.81 -7.03
C GLY A 187 -5.71 25.00 -8.19
N GLN A 188 -4.92 23.96 -7.92
CA GLN A 188 -4.38 23.04 -8.94
C GLN A 188 -5.22 21.76 -9.10
N HIS A 189 -6.42 21.73 -8.53
CA HIS A 189 -7.33 20.60 -8.66
C HIS A 189 -7.97 20.62 -10.04
N GLY A 190 -7.46 19.80 -10.95
CA GLY A 190 -8.19 19.41 -12.14
C GLY A 190 -9.15 18.28 -11.77
N PHE A 191 -10.40 18.61 -11.49
CA PHE A 191 -11.54 17.69 -11.55
C PHE A 191 -12.41 18.14 -12.71
#